data_a584433dad236d4e645b9d7beaaa09fc
#
_entry.id   a584433dad236d4e645b9d7beaaa09fc
#
_cell.length_a   1.000
_cell.length_b   1.000
_cell.length_c   1.000
_cell.angle_alpha   90.00
_cell.angle_beta   90.00
_cell.angle_gamma   90.00
#
_symmetry.space_group_name_H-M   'P 1'
#
loop_
_entity.id
_entity.type
_entity.pdbx_description
1 polymer ?
#
loop_
_entity_poly.entity_id
_entity_poly.type
_entity_poly.pdbx_seq_one_letter_code
_entity_poly.pdbx_strand_id
1 'polypeptide(L)'
;MTGFKKLLLAFTVFGASAAAFASNDNFASLTYGQTSDKIKKSHALNDNLDRPNADGVIGKDNTWGLRVGQQNSQGRYYATYDNVSGSHNGIKLRQENLLGSFDLFHPLGTDTRLFGGASAGLTKMTQESPGFSRDSNIGYAIGAQAGILQQVSQNTSVELGYRYLRSNASTEMSERGGSKQGSLSLTSSAQTYLSANYAF
;
A
#
# COMPACT_ATOMS: atom_id res chain seq x y z
N MET A 1 -10.46 -7.49 16.98
CA MET A 1 -9.43 -6.47 17.29
C MET A 1 -8.09 -7.02 17.83
N THR A 2 -7.91 -8.31 18.01
CA THR A 2 -6.72 -8.92 18.64
C THR A 2 -5.60 -9.31 17.65
N GLY A 3 -5.87 -9.42 16.35
CA GLY A 3 -4.87 -9.82 15.35
C GLY A 3 -3.86 -8.72 14.96
N PHE A 4 -4.30 -7.47 14.92
CA PHE A 4 -3.46 -6.35 14.48
C PHE A 4 -2.37 -5.97 15.49
N LYS A 5 -2.66 -6.14 16.80
CA LYS A 5 -1.67 -5.89 17.87
C LYS A 5 -0.53 -6.90 17.88
N LYS A 6 -0.76 -8.14 17.45
CA LYS A 6 0.28 -9.18 17.34
C LYS A 6 1.17 -8.98 16.11
N LEU A 7 0.66 -8.32 15.08
CA LEU A 7 1.40 -8.03 13.85
C LEU A 7 2.41 -6.86 14.06
N LEU A 8 2.04 -5.87 14.87
CA LEU A 8 2.95 -4.77 15.21
C LEU A 8 4.20 -5.25 15.97
N LEU A 9 4.08 -6.34 16.74
CA LEU A 9 5.19 -6.92 17.50
C LEU A 9 6.20 -7.66 16.61
N ALA A 10 5.79 -8.18 15.45
CA ALA A 10 6.68 -8.91 14.53
C ALA A 10 7.62 -7.96 13.76
N PHE A 11 7.25 -6.69 13.60
CA PHE A 11 8.08 -5.69 12.90
C PHE A 11 9.23 -5.14 13.75
N THR A 12 9.16 -5.23 15.07
CA THR A 12 10.25 -4.82 15.96
C THR A 12 11.46 -5.76 15.90
N VAL A 13 11.32 -6.97 15.37
CA VAL A 13 12.42 -7.95 15.25
C VAL A 13 13.28 -7.72 14.00
N PHE A 14 12.76 -7.08 12.95
CA PHE A 14 13.53 -6.77 11.75
C PHE A 14 14.45 -5.55 11.88
N GLY A 15 14.27 -4.73 12.89
CA GLY A 15 15.09 -3.54 13.16
C GLY A 15 16.45 -3.81 13.82
N ALA A 16 16.74 -5.04 14.27
CA ALA A 16 17.88 -5.30 15.13
C ALA A 16 19.12 -5.93 14.42
N SER A 17 19.05 -6.26 13.13
CA SER A 17 20.15 -6.98 12.44
C SER A 17 20.84 -6.19 11.31
N ALA A 18 20.62 -4.88 11.17
CA ALA A 18 21.26 -4.05 10.14
C ALA A 18 22.43 -3.20 10.65
N ALA A 19 23.24 -3.72 11.55
CA ALA A 19 24.40 -3.03 12.10
C ALA A 19 25.68 -3.24 11.25
N ALA A 20 25.65 -2.96 9.95
CA ALA A 20 26.85 -3.06 9.11
C ALA A 20 26.90 -2.11 7.92
N PHE A 21 26.26 -0.91 7.98
CA PHE A 21 26.44 0.09 6.93
C PHE A 21 26.91 1.41 7.54
N ALA A 22 28.04 1.92 7.03
CA ALA A 22 28.61 3.17 7.44
C ALA A 22 27.58 4.33 7.27
N SER A 23 27.40 5.12 8.34
CA SER A 23 26.53 6.31 8.44
C SER A 23 25.19 6.19 7.70
N ASN A 24 24.26 5.47 8.29
CA ASN A 24 22.86 5.46 7.84
C ASN A 24 22.10 6.57 8.57
N ASP A 25 21.44 7.43 7.81
CA ASP A 25 20.51 8.40 8.34
C ASP A 25 19.14 7.74 8.52
N ASN A 26 18.54 7.92 9.69
CA ASN A 26 17.13 7.58 9.86
C ASN A 26 16.28 8.58 9.09
N PHE A 27 15.17 8.14 8.55
CA PHE A 27 14.23 9.05 7.89
C PHE A 27 12.78 8.70 8.21
N ALA A 28 11.95 9.72 8.15
CA ALA A 28 10.50 9.60 8.16
C ALA A 28 9.91 10.33 6.96
N SER A 29 8.78 9.85 6.45
CA SER A 29 8.13 10.44 5.28
C SER A 29 6.63 10.47 5.42
N LEU A 30 6.03 11.52 4.87
CA LEU A 30 4.60 11.61 4.61
C LEU A 30 4.37 11.46 3.11
N THR A 31 3.48 10.56 2.74
CA THR A 31 3.17 10.24 1.34
C THR A 31 1.71 10.58 1.06
N TYR A 32 1.45 11.18 -0.09
CA TYR A 32 0.11 11.43 -0.61
C TYR A 32 0.04 11.11 -2.10
N GLY A 33 -1.04 10.47 -2.55
CA GLY A 33 -1.16 10.09 -3.94
C GLY A 33 -2.52 9.52 -4.32
N GLN A 34 -2.52 8.84 -5.45
CA GLN A 34 -3.69 8.13 -5.97
C GLN A 34 -3.35 6.68 -6.22
N THR A 35 -4.26 5.80 -5.83
CA THR A 35 -4.17 4.36 -6.08
C THR A 35 -5.31 3.92 -6.97
N SER A 36 -4.99 3.16 -8.01
CA SER A 36 -5.94 2.45 -8.86
C SER A 36 -5.90 0.97 -8.50
N ASP A 37 -7.02 0.44 -8.02
CA ASP A 37 -7.15 -0.95 -7.62
C ASP A 37 -7.85 -1.77 -8.70
N LYS A 38 -7.30 -2.94 -9.01
CA LYS A 38 -7.95 -3.93 -9.86
C LYS A 38 -8.59 -5.00 -8.99
N ILE A 39 -9.92 -4.97 -8.93
CA ILE A 39 -10.72 -5.89 -8.13
C ILE A 39 -11.49 -6.82 -9.03
N LYS A 40 -11.48 -8.11 -8.70
CA LYS A 40 -12.31 -9.13 -9.34
C LYS A 40 -13.48 -9.47 -8.44
N LYS A 41 -14.66 -9.59 -9.03
CA LYS A 41 -15.87 -10.13 -8.39
C LYS A 41 -15.95 -11.64 -8.64
N SER A 42 -16.48 -12.38 -7.68
CA SER A 42 -16.87 -13.77 -7.91
C SER A 42 -18.05 -13.87 -8.87
N HIS A 43 -18.20 -15.01 -9.56
CA HIS A 43 -19.34 -15.26 -10.44
C HIS A 43 -20.67 -15.11 -9.70
N ALA A 44 -20.76 -15.68 -8.49
CA ALA A 44 -21.95 -15.54 -7.65
C ALA A 44 -22.34 -14.09 -7.37
N LEU A 45 -21.36 -13.19 -7.16
CA LEU A 45 -21.63 -11.77 -6.93
C LEU A 45 -22.10 -11.07 -8.21
N ASN A 46 -21.61 -11.46 -9.38
CA ASN A 46 -22.05 -10.93 -10.66
C ASN A 46 -23.50 -11.32 -10.94
N ASP A 47 -23.86 -12.57 -10.66
CA ASP A 47 -25.22 -13.11 -10.89
C ASP A 47 -26.24 -12.47 -9.93
N ASN A 48 -25.86 -12.25 -8.66
CA ASN A 48 -26.76 -11.74 -7.63
C ASN A 48 -26.98 -10.22 -7.69
N LEU A 49 -26.04 -9.45 -8.25
CA LEU A 49 -26.12 -7.97 -8.28
C LEU A 49 -26.63 -7.38 -9.60
N ASP A 50 -27.15 -8.18 -10.53
CA ASP A 50 -27.77 -7.75 -11.82
C ASP A 50 -26.90 -6.73 -12.61
N ARG A 51 -25.60 -6.70 -12.39
CA ARG A 51 -24.65 -5.80 -13.07
C ARG A 51 -23.57 -6.63 -13.78
N PRO A 52 -23.76 -6.95 -15.05
CA PRO A 52 -22.74 -7.64 -15.83
C PRO A 52 -21.49 -6.76 -15.97
N ASN A 53 -20.31 -7.37 -15.90
CA ASN A 53 -18.98 -6.79 -16.22
C ASN A 53 -18.44 -5.73 -15.23
N ALA A 54 -18.48 -6.01 -13.95
CA ALA A 54 -17.70 -5.20 -13.01
C ALA A 54 -16.31 -5.78 -12.69
N ASP A 55 -15.80 -6.66 -13.52
CA ASP A 55 -14.39 -7.03 -13.53
C ASP A 55 -13.60 -5.86 -14.11
N GLY A 56 -12.91 -5.11 -13.28
CA GLY A 56 -12.18 -3.96 -13.77
C GLY A 56 -11.56 -3.08 -12.70
N VAL A 57 -11.02 -1.97 -13.15
CA VAL A 57 -10.48 -0.93 -12.29
C VAL A 57 -11.61 -0.30 -11.50
N ILE A 58 -11.62 -0.47 -10.21
CA ILE A 58 -12.49 0.27 -9.30
C ILE A 58 -11.77 1.56 -8.96
N GLY A 59 -11.93 2.53 -9.81
CA GLY A 59 -11.62 3.94 -9.53
C GLY A 59 -10.16 4.28 -9.22
N LYS A 60 -9.95 5.58 -9.09
CA LYS A 60 -8.73 6.17 -8.56
C LYS A 60 -9.07 6.76 -7.20
N ASP A 61 -8.50 6.19 -6.17
CA ASP A 61 -8.75 6.59 -4.79
C ASP A 61 -7.56 7.32 -4.19
N ASN A 62 -7.84 8.32 -3.37
CA ASN A 62 -6.80 9.04 -2.67
C ASN A 62 -6.14 8.12 -1.63
N THR A 63 -4.83 8.23 -1.59
CA THR A 63 -3.98 7.45 -0.68
C THR A 63 -3.12 8.39 0.13
N TRP A 64 -3.02 8.15 1.42
CA TRP A 64 -2.02 8.75 2.27
C TRP A 64 -1.22 7.64 2.96
N GLY A 65 0.03 7.93 3.28
CA GLY A 65 0.90 6.96 3.91
C GLY A 65 2.01 7.59 4.74
N LEU A 66 2.56 6.78 5.62
CA LEU A 66 3.72 7.09 6.45
C LEU A 66 4.82 6.09 6.17
N ARG A 67 6.06 6.55 6.14
CA ARG A 67 7.24 5.70 5.99
C ARG A 67 8.25 6.04 7.07
N VAL A 68 8.93 5.02 7.57
CA VAL A 68 10.07 5.17 8.49
C VAL A 68 11.13 4.14 8.12
N GLY A 69 12.38 4.53 8.16
CA GLY A 69 13.47 3.63 7.79
C GLY A 69 14.85 4.25 7.90
N GLN A 70 15.77 3.64 7.20
CA GLN A 70 17.16 4.11 7.11
C GLN A 70 17.58 4.21 5.65
N GLN A 71 18.41 5.19 5.36
CA GLN A 71 18.96 5.46 4.04
C GLN A 71 20.45 5.78 4.09
N ASN A 72 21.12 5.55 2.98
CA ASN A 72 22.49 5.97 2.74
C ASN A 72 22.62 6.46 1.28
N SER A 73 23.85 6.65 0.81
CA SER A 73 24.09 7.10 -0.57
C SER A 73 23.69 6.09 -1.65
N GLN A 74 23.61 4.80 -1.32
CA GLN A 74 23.35 3.70 -2.27
C GLN A 74 21.90 3.27 -2.31
N GLY A 75 21.15 3.46 -1.22
CA GLY A 75 19.77 3.00 -1.14
C GLY A 75 19.14 3.22 0.22
N ARG A 76 17.96 2.63 0.40
CA ARG A 76 17.21 2.70 1.65
C ARG A 76 16.38 1.44 1.88
N TYR A 77 16.09 1.17 3.14
CA TYR A 77 15.07 0.20 3.55
C TYR A 77 14.12 0.84 4.55
N TYR A 78 12.84 0.53 4.43
CA TYR A 78 11.82 1.21 5.21
C TYR A 78 10.55 0.40 5.35
N ALA A 79 9.82 0.68 6.42
CA ALA A 79 8.45 0.26 6.60
C ALA A 79 7.49 1.33 6.08
N THR A 80 6.40 0.91 5.46
CA THR A 80 5.33 1.78 4.95
C THR A 80 4.00 1.35 5.54
N TYR A 81 3.20 2.32 5.99
CA TYR A 81 1.77 2.18 6.20
C TYR A 81 1.04 3.08 5.22
N ASP A 82 0.20 2.51 4.36
CA ASP A 82 -0.66 3.23 3.43
C ASP A 82 -2.13 2.97 3.74
N ASN A 83 -2.96 3.99 3.59
CA ASN A 83 -4.41 3.90 3.68
C ASN A 83 -5.03 4.43 2.38
N VAL A 84 -5.83 3.58 1.74
CA VAL A 84 -6.61 3.88 0.54
C VAL A 84 -8.08 3.73 0.90
N SER A 85 -8.89 4.70 0.56
CA SER A 85 -10.33 4.65 0.81
C SER A 85 -11.11 5.22 -0.36
N GLY A 86 -12.04 4.44 -0.89
CA GLY A 86 -12.88 4.84 -2.00
C GLY A 86 -14.29 4.27 -1.93
N SER A 87 -15.18 4.90 -2.71
CA SER A 87 -16.57 4.46 -2.85
C SER A 87 -16.98 4.54 -4.32
N HIS A 88 -17.25 3.39 -4.91
CA HIS A 88 -17.62 3.27 -6.32
C HIS A 88 -18.86 2.41 -6.49
N ASN A 89 -19.86 2.95 -7.20
CA ASN A 89 -21.12 2.24 -7.50
C ASN A 89 -21.83 1.64 -6.27
N GLY A 90 -21.80 2.36 -5.14
CA GLY A 90 -22.41 1.91 -3.88
C GLY A 90 -21.58 0.89 -3.10
N ILE A 91 -20.40 0.52 -3.58
CA ILE A 91 -19.45 -0.34 -2.87
C ILE A 91 -18.39 0.57 -2.24
N LYS A 92 -18.30 0.56 -0.91
CA LYS A 92 -17.25 1.25 -0.15
C LYS A 92 -16.18 0.27 0.25
N LEU A 93 -14.96 0.50 -0.25
CA LEU A 93 -13.79 -0.29 0.04
C LEU A 93 -12.72 0.55 0.73
N ARG A 94 -12.02 -0.07 1.66
CA ARG A 94 -10.86 0.47 2.34
C ARG A 94 -9.74 -0.55 2.29
N GLN A 95 -8.59 -0.09 1.89
CA GLN A 95 -7.37 -0.88 1.84
C GLN A 95 -6.33 -0.26 2.77
N GLU A 96 -5.71 -1.10 3.58
CA GLU A 96 -4.61 -0.72 4.46
C GLU A 96 -3.43 -1.63 4.13
N ASN A 97 -2.28 -1.04 3.78
CA ASN A 97 -1.06 -1.78 3.47
C ASN A 97 -0.03 -1.56 4.57
N LEU A 98 0.64 -2.64 4.96
CA LEU A 98 1.81 -2.62 5.81
C LEU A 98 2.93 -3.35 5.08
N LEU A 99 3.92 -2.60 4.58
CA LEU A 99 4.95 -3.09 3.68
C LEU A 99 6.34 -2.86 4.25
N GLY A 100 7.25 -3.82 4.04
CA GLY A 100 8.69 -3.61 4.07
C GLY A 100 9.18 -3.37 2.65
N SER A 101 10.05 -2.39 2.48
CA SER A 101 10.55 -1.97 1.16
C SER A 101 12.05 -1.78 1.18
N PHE A 102 12.66 -2.01 0.02
CA PHE A 102 14.07 -1.73 -0.24
C PHE A 102 14.19 -1.04 -1.59
N ASP A 103 14.93 0.08 -1.64
CA ASP A 103 15.22 0.84 -2.85
C ASP A 103 16.72 1.01 -3.03
N LEU A 104 17.18 0.92 -4.28
CA LEU A 104 18.51 1.34 -4.71
C LEU A 104 18.45 2.73 -5.33
N PHE A 105 19.45 3.54 -5.09
CA PHE A 105 19.60 4.87 -5.63
C PHE A 105 20.58 4.90 -6.81
N HIS A 106 20.23 5.66 -7.84
CA HIS A 106 21.11 5.99 -8.94
C HIS A 106 21.20 7.53 -9.06
N PRO A 107 22.36 8.15 -8.80
CA PRO A 107 22.49 9.59 -8.87
C PRO A 107 22.37 10.08 -10.32
N LEU A 108 21.57 11.13 -10.54
CA LEU A 108 21.48 11.87 -11.81
C LEU A 108 22.22 13.20 -11.75
N GLY A 109 22.63 13.62 -10.57
CA GLY A 109 23.35 14.87 -10.30
C GLY A 109 23.66 14.96 -8.81
N THR A 110 23.95 16.16 -8.33
CA THR A 110 24.25 16.41 -6.90
C THR A 110 23.04 16.18 -6.00
N ASP A 111 21.88 16.63 -6.44
CA ASP A 111 20.68 16.69 -5.58
C ASP A 111 19.53 15.80 -6.06
N THR A 112 19.68 15.19 -7.26
CA THR A 112 18.66 14.37 -7.88
C THR A 112 19.11 12.92 -7.96
N ARG A 113 18.23 12.00 -7.55
CA ARG A 113 18.46 10.55 -7.62
C ARG A 113 17.25 9.87 -8.23
N LEU A 114 17.47 8.88 -9.08
CA LEU A 114 16.48 7.87 -9.39
C LEU A 114 16.47 6.83 -8.27
N PHE A 115 15.35 6.25 -8.02
CA PHE A 115 15.26 5.07 -7.19
C PHE A 115 14.44 3.98 -7.86
N GLY A 116 14.76 2.74 -7.53
CA GLY A 116 14.02 1.57 -7.92
C GLY A 116 14.17 0.47 -6.89
N GLY A 117 13.09 -0.26 -6.64
CA GLY A 117 13.12 -1.25 -5.59
C GLY A 117 11.91 -2.17 -5.55
N ALA A 118 11.82 -2.91 -4.46
CA ALA A 118 10.76 -3.88 -4.22
C ALA A 118 10.13 -3.69 -2.84
N SER A 119 8.88 -4.11 -2.75
CA SER A 119 8.10 -4.11 -1.51
C SER A 119 7.42 -5.46 -1.30
N ALA A 120 7.33 -5.89 -0.05
CA ALA A 120 6.56 -7.04 0.35
C ALA A 120 5.92 -6.79 1.72
N GLY A 121 4.74 -7.37 1.94
CA GLY A 121 4.04 -7.22 3.21
C GLY A 121 2.61 -7.71 3.18
N LEU A 122 1.75 -7.03 3.88
CA LEU A 122 0.35 -7.39 4.08
C LEU A 122 -0.57 -6.27 3.62
N THR A 123 -1.66 -6.67 2.99
CA THR A 123 -2.79 -5.82 2.63
C THR A 123 -4.02 -6.29 3.38
N LYS A 124 -4.67 -5.39 4.10
CA LYS A 124 -5.99 -5.60 4.67
C LYS A 124 -7.01 -4.91 3.81
N MET A 125 -7.97 -5.65 3.31
CA MET A 125 -9.11 -5.14 2.57
C MET A 125 -10.35 -5.18 3.48
N THR A 126 -11.10 -4.09 3.52
CA THR A 126 -12.34 -3.98 4.31
C THR A 126 -13.45 -3.48 3.40
N GLN A 127 -14.55 -4.18 3.41
CA GLN A 127 -15.78 -3.80 2.73
C GLN A 127 -16.75 -3.20 3.76
N GLU A 128 -17.29 -2.00 3.46
CA GLU A 128 -18.19 -1.23 4.33
C GLU A 128 -19.40 -0.70 3.55
N SER A 129 -19.93 -1.47 2.57
CA SER A 129 -21.01 -1.01 1.71
C SER A 129 -22.35 -0.96 2.46
N PRO A 130 -23.20 0.07 2.20
CA PRO A 130 -24.53 0.13 2.76
C PRO A 130 -25.37 -1.10 2.40
N GLY A 131 -26.10 -1.64 3.37
CA GLY A 131 -26.95 -2.84 3.18
C GLY A 131 -26.23 -4.17 3.36
N PHE A 132 -24.89 -4.16 3.41
CA PHE A 132 -24.06 -5.37 3.61
C PHE A 132 -23.43 -5.39 5.00
N SER A 133 -23.12 -6.59 5.47
CA SER A 133 -22.33 -6.77 6.67
C SER A 133 -20.89 -6.38 6.40
N ARG A 134 -20.27 -5.64 7.33
CA ARG A 134 -18.86 -5.30 7.22
C ARG A 134 -18.02 -6.57 7.28
N ASP A 135 -17.16 -6.75 6.31
CA ASP A 135 -16.18 -7.83 6.27
C ASP A 135 -14.77 -7.30 6.04
N SER A 136 -13.77 -7.97 6.59
CA SER A 136 -12.37 -7.62 6.39
C SER A 136 -11.48 -8.84 6.39
N ASN A 137 -10.56 -8.88 5.44
CA ASN A 137 -9.59 -9.95 5.31
C ASN A 137 -8.20 -9.40 5.04
N ILE A 138 -7.18 -10.18 5.39
CA ILE A 138 -5.77 -9.84 5.21
C ILE A 138 -5.19 -10.81 4.19
N GLY A 139 -4.53 -10.25 3.18
CA GLY A 139 -3.74 -10.98 2.20
C GLY A 139 -2.29 -10.50 2.20
N TYR A 140 -1.45 -11.17 1.44
CA TYR A 140 -0.11 -10.69 1.15
C TYR A 140 -0.14 -9.61 0.06
N ALA A 141 0.90 -8.78 0.04
CA ALA A 141 1.19 -7.84 -1.03
C ALA A 141 2.67 -7.93 -1.39
N ILE A 142 2.96 -7.98 -2.68
CA ILE A 142 4.33 -7.97 -3.21
C ILE A 142 4.37 -7.12 -4.48
N GLY A 143 5.44 -6.36 -4.67
CA GLY A 143 5.56 -5.53 -5.85
C GLY A 143 6.86 -4.78 -5.96
N ALA A 144 6.85 -3.81 -6.87
CA ALA A 144 8.00 -2.98 -7.19
C ALA A 144 7.60 -1.51 -7.21
N GLN A 145 8.59 -0.64 -7.01
CA GLN A 145 8.46 0.80 -7.09
C GLN A 145 9.66 1.42 -7.80
N ALA A 146 9.41 2.58 -8.39
CA ALA A 146 10.45 3.42 -8.97
C ALA A 146 10.03 4.88 -8.92
N GLY A 147 11.00 5.79 -9.01
CA GLY A 147 10.71 7.22 -9.02
C GLY A 147 11.95 8.09 -9.00
N ILE A 148 11.71 9.37 -8.75
CA ILE A 148 12.72 10.41 -8.63
C ILE A 148 12.64 11.01 -7.23
N LEU A 149 13.80 11.18 -6.61
CA LEU A 149 14.00 11.86 -5.35
C LEU A 149 14.84 13.10 -5.59
N GLN A 150 14.34 14.25 -5.15
CA GLN A 150 15.02 15.55 -5.22
C GLN A 150 15.34 16.04 -3.81
N GLN A 151 16.63 16.22 -3.53
CA GLN A 151 17.07 16.88 -2.31
C GLN A 151 16.74 18.36 -2.38
N VAL A 152 16.07 18.90 -1.38
CA VAL A 152 15.69 20.32 -1.30
C VAL A 152 16.42 21.07 -0.17
N SER A 153 16.92 20.33 0.81
CA SER A 153 17.83 20.82 1.85
C SER A 153 18.68 19.68 2.41
N GLN A 154 19.58 19.96 3.35
CA GLN A 154 20.46 18.94 3.94
C GLN A 154 19.70 17.73 4.49
N ASN A 155 18.53 17.95 5.10
CA ASN A 155 17.76 16.91 5.75
C ASN A 155 16.41 16.62 5.07
N THR A 156 16.03 17.37 4.04
CA THR A 156 14.70 17.27 3.44
C THR A 156 14.79 16.95 1.96
N SER A 157 13.99 15.99 1.52
CA SER A 157 13.83 15.67 0.12
C SER A 157 12.35 15.48 -0.23
N VAL A 158 12.03 15.70 -1.50
CA VAL A 158 10.73 15.39 -2.09
C VAL A 158 10.88 14.27 -3.10
N GLU A 159 9.85 13.48 -3.26
CA GLU A 159 9.88 12.28 -4.09
C GLU A 159 8.61 12.19 -4.91
N LEU A 160 8.74 11.93 -6.20
CA LEU A 160 7.66 11.48 -7.07
C LEU A 160 7.91 10.01 -7.41
N GLY A 161 6.96 9.16 -7.06
CA GLY A 161 7.11 7.72 -7.25
C GLY A 161 5.88 7.04 -7.81
N TYR A 162 6.14 5.86 -8.36
CA TYR A 162 5.12 4.92 -8.80
C TYR A 162 5.39 3.57 -8.14
N ARG A 163 4.33 2.94 -7.60
CA ARG A 163 4.39 1.61 -7.00
C ARG A 163 3.32 0.73 -7.61
N TYR A 164 3.69 -0.49 -7.94
CA TYR A 164 2.77 -1.53 -8.36
C TYR A 164 2.84 -2.70 -7.39
N LEU A 165 1.69 -3.10 -6.85
CA LEU A 165 1.56 -4.23 -5.93
C LEU A 165 0.63 -5.28 -6.51
N ARG A 166 0.94 -6.54 -6.31
CA ARG A 166 0.02 -7.67 -6.44
C ARG A 166 -0.40 -8.14 -5.06
N SER A 167 -1.67 -8.49 -4.92
CA SER A 167 -2.25 -8.94 -3.65
C SER A 167 -3.20 -10.11 -3.88
N ASN A 168 -3.45 -10.87 -2.82
CA ASN A 168 -4.51 -11.89 -2.76
C ASN A 168 -5.56 -11.58 -1.68
N ALA A 169 -5.59 -10.35 -1.16
CA ALA A 169 -6.61 -9.97 -0.20
C ALA A 169 -8.01 -10.06 -0.83
N SER A 170 -8.95 -10.63 -0.10
CA SER A 170 -10.33 -10.77 -0.56
C SER A 170 -11.30 -10.51 0.59
N THR A 171 -12.48 -9.99 0.28
CA THR A 171 -13.56 -9.78 1.24
C THR A 171 -14.83 -10.47 0.76
N GLU A 172 -15.68 -10.90 1.71
CA GLU A 172 -16.97 -11.46 1.42
C GLU A 172 -18.06 -10.36 1.45
N MET A 173 -19.02 -10.47 0.57
CA MET A 173 -20.22 -9.65 0.58
C MET A 173 -21.40 -10.49 1.04
N SER A 174 -21.93 -10.20 2.22
CA SER A 174 -23.11 -10.82 2.79
C SER A 174 -24.13 -9.74 3.15
N GLU A 175 -25.38 -9.94 2.81
CA GLU A 175 -26.46 -9.03 3.24
C GLU A 175 -26.53 -8.98 4.76
N ARG A 176 -26.96 -7.86 5.31
CA ARG A 176 -27.11 -7.71 6.76
C ARG A 176 -28.21 -8.62 7.29
N GLY A 177 -27.83 -9.72 7.92
CA GLY A 177 -28.73 -10.78 8.40
C GLY A 177 -29.17 -11.79 7.33
N GLY A 178 -28.56 -11.77 6.15
CA GLY A 178 -28.85 -12.64 5.02
C GLY A 178 -27.69 -13.54 4.58
N SER A 179 -27.87 -14.20 3.44
CA SER A 179 -26.90 -15.12 2.86
C SER A 179 -25.71 -14.39 2.21
N LYS A 180 -24.60 -15.11 2.04
CA LYS A 180 -23.43 -14.67 1.29
C LYS A 180 -23.80 -14.47 -0.18
N GLN A 181 -23.54 -13.28 -0.72
CA GLN A 181 -23.81 -12.92 -2.11
C GLN A 181 -22.60 -13.17 -3.03
N GLY A 182 -21.40 -13.20 -2.46
CA GLY A 182 -20.19 -13.45 -3.21
C GLY A 182 -18.94 -12.87 -2.53
N SER A 183 -17.86 -12.70 -3.29
CA SER A 183 -16.60 -12.15 -2.81
C SER A 183 -15.97 -11.15 -3.77
N LEU A 184 -15.17 -10.23 -3.22
CA LEU A 184 -14.34 -9.26 -3.92
C LEU A 184 -12.88 -9.60 -3.65
N SER A 185 -12.05 -9.72 -4.68
CA SER A 185 -10.62 -10.04 -4.56
C SER A 185 -9.77 -8.94 -5.17
N LEU A 186 -8.87 -8.37 -4.38
CA LEU A 186 -7.88 -7.42 -4.84
C LEU A 186 -6.77 -8.16 -5.59
N THR A 187 -6.64 -7.88 -6.88
CA THR A 187 -5.62 -8.53 -7.72
C THR A 187 -4.35 -7.71 -7.78
N SER A 188 -4.47 -6.40 -7.95
CA SER A 188 -3.33 -5.49 -8.01
C SER A 188 -3.74 -4.06 -7.67
N SER A 189 -2.76 -3.27 -7.23
CA SER A 189 -2.86 -1.85 -6.96
C SER A 189 -1.73 -1.12 -7.67
N ALA A 190 -2.05 -0.04 -8.35
CA ALA A 190 -1.09 0.86 -8.98
C ALA A 190 -1.21 2.24 -8.32
N GLN A 191 -0.14 2.70 -7.69
CA GLN A 191 -0.11 3.94 -6.92
C GLN A 191 0.89 4.93 -7.53
N THR A 192 0.43 6.15 -7.81
CA THR A 192 1.30 7.29 -8.07
C THR A 192 1.28 8.21 -6.86
N TYR A 193 2.43 8.63 -6.35
CA TYR A 193 2.52 9.38 -5.11
C TYR A 193 3.59 10.45 -5.12
N LEU A 194 3.38 11.48 -4.31
CA LEU A 194 4.37 12.44 -3.84
C LEU A 194 4.70 12.13 -2.38
N SER A 195 5.96 12.30 -2.01
CA SER A 195 6.42 12.10 -0.63
C SER A 195 7.32 13.24 -0.21
N ALA A 196 7.14 13.70 1.02
CA ALA A 196 8.08 14.57 1.70
C ALA A 196 8.86 13.73 2.73
N ASN A 197 10.18 13.73 2.63
CA ASN A 197 11.06 12.93 3.47
C ASN A 197 11.93 13.85 4.33
N TYR A 198 12.12 13.46 5.58
CA TYR A 198 13.01 14.14 6.53
C TYR A 198 13.98 13.14 7.14
N ALA A 199 15.28 13.42 7.00
CA ALA A 199 16.38 12.62 7.56
C ALA A 199 16.88 13.20 8.89
N PHE A 200 17.21 12.35 9.87
CA PHE A 200 17.68 12.75 11.21
C PHE A 200 18.61 11.70 11.84
#